data_be07f255da5d231d832b214e5520ae40
#
_entry.id   be07f255da5d231d832b214e5520ae40
#
_cell.length_a   1.000
_cell.length_b   1.000
_cell.length_c   1.000
_cell.angle_alpha   90.00
_cell.angle_beta   90.00
_cell.angle_gamma   90.00
#
_symmetry.space_group_name_H-M   'P 1'
#
loop_
_entity.id
_entity.type
_entity.pdbx_description
1 polymer ?
#
loop_
_entity_poly.entity_id
_entity_poly.type
_entity_poly.pdbx_seq_one_letter_code
_entity_poly.pdbx_strand_id
1 'polypeptide(L)'
;MEKNKNLNPSHFEAMGSPDSAENPITNDYKKEIEGWKFFDPHIHMVSRTTDDYQALADAGVVGIIEPAFWVGQPRTGLSTFRDYYNSLIGWERFRASQFGIQHFCTMGLNSREANNEKLAEQVMEILPLYLYKEGVVGVGEIGFDDQTALEEKYYRAQLELALEADLPVQVHTPHRDKTQGTERSMAIALEHGLRPDQVIIDHNNEETVKSVLDQGFWAAFTIYPFTKMGNQRMVDIVKKYGAERIMVNSAADWGISDPMAVPKTAALMKLQGIPEEQIRLVTFQNAIDSFAPSGQLDLEKLAAIQPVDQSAKYEGNTVLRGGQNPRIDKDSILIE
;
A
#
# COMPACT_ATOMS: atom_id res chain seq x y z
N MET A 1 -25.57 19.83 -15.52
CA MET A 1 -24.48 19.80 -14.51
C MET A 1 -25.11 20.13 -13.17
N GLU A 2 -25.61 19.15 -12.47
CA GLU A 2 -26.01 19.33 -11.07
C GLU A 2 -24.75 19.48 -10.23
N LYS A 3 -24.60 20.63 -9.61
CA LYS A 3 -23.57 20.87 -8.61
C LYS A 3 -23.83 19.91 -7.46
N ASN A 4 -22.87 19.06 -7.18
CA ASN A 4 -22.87 18.18 -6.02
C ASN A 4 -22.99 19.05 -4.74
N LYS A 5 -24.22 19.28 -4.28
CA LYS A 5 -24.56 20.20 -3.19
C LYS A 5 -24.28 19.64 -1.79
N ASN A 6 -23.63 18.46 -1.69
CA ASN A 6 -23.54 17.72 -0.42
C ASN A 6 -22.13 17.57 0.16
N LEU A 7 -21.13 18.23 -0.38
CA LEU A 7 -19.81 18.25 0.25
C LEU A 7 -19.68 19.52 1.10
N ASN A 8 -20.30 19.50 2.27
CA ASN A 8 -20.05 20.51 3.29
C ASN A 8 -18.65 20.27 3.89
N PRO A 9 -17.74 21.26 3.90
CA PRO A 9 -16.44 21.13 4.57
C PRO A 9 -16.53 20.61 6.01
N SER A 10 -17.58 21.00 6.74
CA SER A 10 -17.84 20.48 8.09
C SER A 10 -18.12 18.97 8.15
N HIS A 11 -18.57 18.37 7.06
CA HIS A 11 -18.77 16.91 6.98
C HIS A 11 -17.44 16.18 6.91
N PHE A 12 -16.47 16.71 6.17
CA PHE A 12 -15.12 16.15 6.11
C PHE A 12 -14.39 16.31 7.44
N GLU A 13 -14.53 17.44 8.12
CA GLU A 13 -14.01 17.65 9.46
C GLU A 13 -14.59 16.65 10.47
N ALA A 14 -15.88 16.35 10.37
CA ALA A 14 -16.54 15.39 11.28
C ALA A 14 -16.15 13.94 11.01
N MET A 15 -15.89 13.56 9.75
CA MET A 15 -15.60 12.17 9.38
C MET A 15 -14.11 11.82 9.44
N GLY A 16 -13.23 12.77 9.24
CA GLY A 16 -11.78 12.55 9.12
C GLY A 16 -10.92 13.35 10.08
N SER A 17 -11.55 14.08 11.01
CA SER A 17 -10.81 14.78 12.06
C SER A 17 -10.05 13.77 12.92
N PRO A 18 -8.79 14.04 13.27
CA PRO A 18 -8.04 13.25 14.23
C PRO A 18 -8.78 13.06 15.56
N ASP A 19 -9.62 14.02 15.92
CA ASP A 19 -10.40 14.03 17.17
C ASP A 19 -11.80 13.41 17.03
N SER A 20 -12.14 12.86 15.86
CA SER A 20 -13.41 12.15 15.66
C SER A 20 -13.42 10.81 16.39
N ALA A 21 -14.62 10.28 16.68
CA ALA A 21 -14.76 8.94 17.25
C ALA A 21 -14.15 7.84 16.36
N GLU A 22 -14.04 8.08 15.05
CA GLU A 22 -13.43 7.17 14.08
C GLU A 22 -11.89 7.24 14.11
N ASN A 23 -11.31 8.43 14.34
CA ASN A 23 -9.87 8.66 14.47
C ASN A 23 -9.58 9.50 15.72
N PRO A 24 -9.61 8.91 16.90
CA PRO A 24 -9.46 9.65 18.16
C PRO A 24 -8.02 10.06 18.49
N ILE A 25 -7.02 9.63 17.71
CA ILE A 25 -5.61 9.93 17.99
C ILE A 25 -5.22 11.31 17.49
N THR A 26 -4.57 12.09 18.33
CA THR A 26 -4.13 13.47 18.06
C THR A 26 -2.70 13.56 17.54
N ASN A 27 -2.21 14.78 17.32
CA ASN A 27 -0.84 15.04 16.86
C ASN A 27 0.26 14.64 17.88
N ASP A 28 -0.08 14.39 19.13
CA ASP A 28 0.89 13.97 20.17
C ASP A 28 1.21 12.46 20.14
N TYR A 29 0.66 11.71 19.17
CA TYR A 29 0.85 10.27 19.05
C TYR A 29 2.31 9.81 19.02
N LYS A 30 3.22 10.64 18.52
CA LYS A 30 4.65 10.29 18.39
C LYS A 30 5.31 9.93 19.72
N LYS A 31 4.87 10.51 20.83
CA LYS A 31 5.39 10.18 22.18
C LYS A 31 5.11 8.74 22.58
N GLU A 32 3.98 8.20 22.13
CA GLU A 32 3.57 6.83 22.46
C GLU A 32 4.38 5.76 21.75
N ILE A 33 4.96 6.12 20.61
CA ILE A 33 5.63 5.19 19.69
C ILE A 33 7.10 5.54 19.44
N GLU A 34 7.70 6.36 20.30
CA GLU A 34 9.09 6.79 20.18
C GLU A 34 10.04 5.58 20.08
N GLY A 35 10.89 5.57 19.05
CA GLY A 35 11.83 4.47 18.80
C GLY A 35 11.26 3.23 18.10
N TRP A 36 9.95 3.22 17.84
CA TRP A 36 9.33 2.11 17.10
C TRP A 36 9.62 2.19 15.61
N LYS A 37 9.53 1.04 14.94
CA LYS A 37 9.66 0.91 13.48
C LYS A 37 8.34 0.46 12.88
N PHE A 38 8.00 1.04 11.74
CA PHE A 38 6.78 0.76 11.00
C PHE A 38 7.06 0.41 9.56
N PHE A 39 6.17 -0.35 8.99
CA PHE A 39 6.14 -0.68 7.57
C PHE A 39 4.73 -0.45 7.03
N ASP A 40 4.58 0.38 6.00
CA ASP A 40 3.29 0.60 5.35
C ASP A 40 3.21 -0.24 4.07
N PRO A 41 2.43 -1.33 4.04
CA PRO A 41 2.36 -2.24 2.90
C PRO A 41 1.49 -1.73 1.74
N HIS A 42 0.90 -0.53 1.87
CA HIS A 42 0.11 0.07 0.80
C HIS A 42 0.03 1.59 0.97
N ILE A 43 0.81 2.31 0.17
CA ILE A 43 0.81 3.77 0.10
C ILE A 43 1.17 4.21 -1.32
N HIS A 44 0.62 5.34 -1.80
CA HIS A 44 0.87 5.85 -3.15
C HIS A 44 1.71 7.13 -3.12
N MET A 45 3.01 6.97 -2.94
CA MET A 45 3.95 8.10 -2.77
C MET A 45 4.12 8.95 -4.02
N VAL A 46 3.83 8.43 -5.20
CA VAL A 46 3.74 9.20 -6.45
C VAL A 46 2.75 10.37 -6.35
N SER A 47 1.77 10.27 -5.46
CA SER A 47 0.77 11.30 -5.18
C SER A 47 1.13 12.21 -4.00
N ARG A 48 2.25 11.98 -3.34
CA ARG A 48 2.63 12.63 -2.08
C ARG A 48 3.85 13.54 -2.25
N THR A 49 4.02 14.45 -1.31
CA THR A 49 5.11 15.42 -1.34
C THR A 49 6.36 14.91 -0.61
N THR A 50 7.45 15.67 -0.73
CA THR A 50 8.69 15.41 -0.01
C THR A 50 8.49 15.53 1.51
N ASP A 51 7.62 16.43 1.96
CA ASP A 51 7.31 16.62 3.38
C ASP A 51 6.65 15.37 3.99
N ASP A 52 5.87 14.61 3.19
CA ASP A 52 5.29 13.35 3.65
C ASP A 52 6.38 12.29 3.87
N TYR A 53 7.41 12.22 3.02
CA TYR A 53 8.55 11.32 3.25
C TYR A 53 9.30 11.67 4.54
N GLN A 54 9.53 12.97 4.79
CA GLN A 54 10.14 13.40 6.06
C GLN A 54 9.27 13.03 7.25
N ALA A 55 7.97 13.29 7.17
CA ALA A 55 7.04 12.96 8.24
C ALA A 55 6.96 11.45 8.54
N LEU A 56 7.00 10.60 7.48
CA LEU A 56 7.05 9.14 7.59
C LEU A 56 8.34 8.70 8.31
N ALA A 57 9.50 9.21 7.88
CA ALA A 57 10.77 8.89 8.51
C ALA A 57 10.83 9.31 9.99
N ASP A 58 10.36 10.52 10.29
CA ASP A 58 10.26 11.04 11.66
C ASP A 58 9.32 10.25 12.57
N ALA A 59 8.31 9.59 11.97
CA ALA A 59 7.39 8.72 12.67
C ALA A 59 7.90 7.27 12.81
N GLY A 60 9.07 6.96 12.26
CA GLY A 60 9.67 5.63 12.36
C GLY A 60 9.26 4.66 11.23
N VAL A 61 8.65 5.14 10.16
CA VAL A 61 8.40 4.31 8.97
C VAL A 61 9.73 4.06 8.26
N VAL A 62 10.12 2.81 8.15
CA VAL A 62 11.41 2.39 7.58
C VAL A 62 11.27 1.69 6.24
N GLY A 63 10.06 1.27 5.89
CA GLY A 63 9.78 0.63 4.61
C GLY A 63 8.33 0.84 4.20
N ILE A 64 8.12 0.84 2.89
CA ILE A 64 6.81 1.02 2.26
C ILE A 64 6.69 0.14 1.03
N ILE A 65 5.45 -0.26 0.70
CA ILE A 65 5.12 -0.84 -0.60
C ILE A 65 4.18 0.12 -1.32
N GLU A 66 4.52 0.47 -2.55
CA GLU A 66 3.69 1.27 -3.43
C GLU A 66 3.10 0.40 -4.54
N PRO A 67 1.83 -0.03 -4.43
CA PRO A 67 1.18 -0.78 -5.47
C PRO A 67 0.93 0.08 -6.72
N ALA A 68 1.05 -0.54 -7.90
CA ALA A 68 0.62 0.11 -9.12
C ALA A 68 -0.90 0.36 -9.09
N PHE A 69 -1.33 1.61 -9.34
CA PHE A 69 -2.73 1.99 -9.30
C PHE A 69 -3.10 3.00 -10.41
N TRP A 70 -4.34 3.36 -10.53
CA TRP A 70 -4.90 4.15 -11.64
C TRP A 70 -4.58 5.66 -11.60
N VAL A 71 -3.86 6.16 -10.60
CA VAL A 71 -3.36 7.54 -10.40
C VAL A 71 -4.40 8.67 -10.52
N GLY A 72 -5.66 8.41 -10.19
CA GLY A 72 -6.70 9.44 -10.13
C GLY A 72 -7.40 9.72 -11.46
N GLN A 73 -6.85 9.28 -12.61
CA GLN A 73 -7.50 9.37 -13.92
C GLN A 73 -7.05 8.24 -14.85
N PRO A 74 -7.91 7.80 -15.78
CA PRO A 74 -7.55 6.77 -16.74
C PRO A 74 -6.35 7.17 -17.60
N ARG A 75 -5.40 6.27 -17.77
CA ARG A 75 -4.30 6.43 -18.70
C ARG A 75 -4.79 6.29 -20.14
N THR A 76 -4.13 7.01 -21.05
CA THR A 76 -4.58 7.10 -22.45
C THR A 76 -3.74 6.28 -23.41
N GLY A 77 -2.62 5.72 -22.97
CA GLY A 77 -1.74 4.95 -23.83
C GLY A 77 -0.70 4.15 -23.08
N LEU A 78 -0.08 3.19 -23.76
CA LEU A 78 0.93 2.30 -23.18
C LEU A 78 2.17 3.05 -22.64
N SER A 79 2.60 4.11 -23.31
CA SER A 79 3.74 4.94 -22.89
C SER A 79 3.54 5.50 -21.47
N THR A 80 2.31 5.90 -21.13
CA THR A 80 2.02 6.42 -19.77
C THR A 80 2.10 5.35 -18.69
N PHE A 81 1.84 4.09 -19.01
CA PHE A 81 2.11 2.96 -18.11
C PHE A 81 3.61 2.72 -17.95
N ARG A 82 4.37 2.74 -19.04
CA ARG A 82 5.83 2.58 -18.98
C ARG A 82 6.48 3.66 -18.13
N ASP A 83 6.12 4.93 -18.34
CA ASP A 83 6.62 6.06 -17.54
C ASP A 83 6.29 5.87 -16.06
N TYR A 84 5.07 5.45 -15.76
CA TYR A 84 4.63 5.21 -14.40
C TYR A 84 5.37 4.04 -13.74
N TYR A 85 5.46 2.89 -14.41
CA TYR A 85 6.18 1.72 -13.88
C TYR A 85 7.67 2.03 -13.67
N ASN A 86 8.30 2.72 -14.61
CA ASN A 86 9.68 3.19 -14.47
C ASN A 86 9.84 4.16 -13.29
N SER A 87 8.84 5.02 -13.04
CA SER A 87 8.84 5.89 -11.86
C SER A 87 8.83 5.09 -10.56
N LEU A 88 7.98 4.06 -10.46
CA LEU A 88 7.91 3.22 -9.26
C LEU A 88 9.22 2.49 -8.97
N ILE A 89 9.81 1.83 -9.98
CA ILE A 89 11.05 1.06 -9.79
C ILE A 89 12.32 1.90 -9.71
N GLY A 90 12.27 3.16 -10.12
CA GLY A 90 13.44 4.05 -10.15
C GLY A 90 13.29 5.27 -9.26
N TRP A 91 12.47 6.22 -9.69
CA TRP A 91 12.42 7.55 -9.08
C TRP A 91 11.86 7.55 -7.65
N GLU A 92 10.78 6.83 -7.39
CA GLU A 92 10.19 6.76 -6.05
C GLU A 92 11.12 6.04 -5.07
N ARG A 93 11.80 4.98 -5.50
CA ARG A 93 12.84 4.32 -4.69
C ARG A 93 13.97 5.30 -4.33
N PHE A 94 14.39 6.11 -5.29
CA PHE A 94 15.40 7.15 -5.03
C PHE A 94 14.88 8.19 -4.04
N ARG A 95 13.66 8.72 -4.22
CA ARG A 95 13.06 9.69 -3.29
C ARG A 95 13.01 9.15 -1.87
N ALA A 96 12.47 7.95 -1.67
CA ALA A 96 12.39 7.30 -0.37
C ALA A 96 13.76 7.10 0.28
N SER A 97 14.77 6.69 -0.49
CA SER A 97 16.13 6.44 0.02
C SER A 97 16.79 7.67 0.60
N GLN A 98 16.40 8.87 0.18
CA GLN A 98 16.91 10.13 0.73
C GLN A 98 16.50 10.33 2.18
N PHE A 99 15.42 9.68 2.63
CA PHE A 99 14.88 9.72 3.98
C PHE A 99 15.18 8.44 4.78
N GLY A 100 15.98 7.51 4.22
CA GLY A 100 16.29 6.24 4.84
C GLY A 100 15.13 5.23 4.76
N ILE A 101 14.09 5.51 3.97
CA ILE A 101 12.95 4.61 3.78
C ILE A 101 13.26 3.66 2.64
N GLN A 102 13.07 2.35 2.87
CA GLN A 102 13.12 1.34 1.80
C GLN A 102 11.78 1.35 1.05
N HIS A 103 11.84 1.64 -0.24
CA HIS A 103 10.68 1.62 -1.10
C HIS A 103 10.66 0.34 -1.94
N PHE A 104 9.55 -0.37 -1.87
CA PHE A 104 9.22 -1.50 -2.72
C PHE A 104 7.94 -1.17 -3.49
N CYS A 105 7.63 -1.96 -4.51
CA CYS A 105 6.38 -1.80 -5.25
C CYS A 105 5.80 -3.16 -5.66
N THR A 106 4.52 -3.18 -5.95
CA THR A 106 3.89 -4.27 -6.68
C THR A 106 3.48 -3.76 -8.06
N MET A 107 3.60 -4.63 -9.08
CA MET A 107 3.29 -4.28 -10.46
C MET A 107 2.00 -4.95 -10.91
N GLY A 108 1.15 -4.18 -11.56
CA GLY A 108 -0.12 -4.71 -12.04
C GLY A 108 -0.91 -3.71 -12.87
N LEU A 109 -1.90 -4.23 -13.57
CA LEU A 109 -2.96 -3.46 -14.21
C LEU A 109 -4.12 -3.34 -13.21
N ASN A 110 -4.35 -2.14 -12.71
CA ASN A 110 -5.42 -1.87 -11.76
C ASN A 110 -6.79 -2.19 -12.38
N SER A 111 -7.73 -2.68 -11.56
CA SER A 111 -9.07 -3.09 -11.99
C SER A 111 -9.82 -2.00 -12.77
N ARG A 112 -9.72 -0.74 -12.37
CA ARG A 112 -10.38 0.37 -13.10
C ARG A 112 -9.87 0.52 -14.53
N GLU A 113 -8.59 0.31 -14.76
CA GLU A 113 -7.97 0.43 -16.08
C GLU A 113 -8.14 -0.83 -16.92
N ALA A 114 -8.45 -1.96 -16.30
CA ALA A 114 -8.77 -3.23 -16.98
C ALA A 114 -9.99 -3.12 -17.92
N ASN A 115 -10.89 -2.18 -17.65
CA ASN A 115 -12.09 -1.96 -18.47
C ASN A 115 -11.82 -1.27 -19.83
N ASN A 116 -10.59 -0.81 -20.09
CA ASN A 116 -10.12 -0.40 -21.41
C ASN A 116 -9.38 -1.58 -22.07
N GLU A 117 -10.12 -2.53 -22.65
CA GLU A 117 -9.60 -3.80 -23.13
C GLU A 117 -8.38 -3.64 -24.06
N LYS A 118 -8.46 -2.72 -25.04
CA LYS A 118 -7.37 -2.49 -26.00
C LYS A 118 -6.07 -2.05 -25.33
N LEU A 119 -6.16 -1.18 -24.30
CA LEU A 119 -4.99 -0.73 -23.58
C LEU A 119 -4.52 -1.80 -22.60
N ALA A 120 -5.47 -2.49 -21.95
CA ALA A 120 -5.17 -3.57 -21.03
C ALA A 120 -4.38 -4.72 -21.72
N GLU A 121 -4.74 -5.11 -22.94
CA GLU A 121 -3.97 -6.10 -23.75
C GLU A 121 -2.51 -5.66 -23.91
N GLN A 122 -2.28 -4.40 -24.29
CA GLN A 122 -0.92 -3.87 -24.45
C GLN A 122 -0.13 -3.84 -23.14
N VAL A 123 -0.81 -3.51 -22.03
CA VAL A 123 -0.16 -3.50 -20.71
C VAL A 123 0.23 -4.92 -20.30
N MET A 124 -0.63 -5.91 -20.53
CA MET A 124 -0.32 -7.31 -20.23
C MET A 124 0.89 -7.84 -21.01
N GLU A 125 1.14 -7.34 -22.24
CA GLU A 125 2.34 -7.69 -23.00
C GLU A 125 3.65 -7.21 -22.35
N ILE A 126 3.63 -6.04 -21.68
CA ILE A 126 4.83 -5.46 -21.08
C ILE A 126 4.99 -5.80 -19.59
N LEU A 127 3.91 -6.12 -18.88
CA LEU A 127 3.92 -6.34 -17.43
C LEU A 127 4.97 -7.39 -17.00
N PRO A 128 5.16 -8.53 -17.69
CA PRO A 128 6.18 -9.52 -17.32
C PRO A 128 7.61 -8.96 -17.27
N LEU A 129 7.91 -7.92 -18.06
CA LEU A 129 9.24 -7.30 -18.10
C LEU A 129 9.59 -6.54 -16.80
N TYR A 130 8.56 -6.19 -16.01
CA TYR A 130 8.72 -5.46 -14.76
C TYR A 130 8.76 -6.37 -13.52
N LEU A 131 8.16 -7.56 -13.57
CA LEU A 131 7.98 -8.41 -12.39
C LEU A 131 9.31 -8.87 -11.75
N TYR A 132 10.38 -8.93 -12.52
CA TYR A 132 11.71 -9.37 -12.06
C TYR A 132 12.66 -8.21 -11.72
N LYS A 133 12.15 -6.98 -11.70
CA LYS A 133 12.97 -5.81 -11.41
C LYS A 133 13.23 -5.67 -9.90
N GLU A 134 14.38 -5.13 -9.55
CA GLU A 134 14.73 -4.84 -8.18
C GLU A 134 13.69 -3.92 -7.53
N GLY A 135 13.24 -4.28 -6.33
CA GLY A 135 12.21 -3.55 -5.59
C GLY A 135 10.78 -3.97 -5.91
N VAL A 136 10.56 -4.82 -6.92
CA VAL A 136 9.24 -5.38 -7.20
C VAL A 136 9.03 -6.62 -6.34
N VAL A 137 8.08 -6.57 -5.42
CA VAL A 137 7.85 -7.58 -4.39
C VAL A 137 6.56 -8.37 -4.57
N GLY A 138 5.77 -8.05 -5.58
CA GLY A 138 4.50 -8.72 -5.83
C GLY A 138 3.79 -8.25 -7.10
N VAL A 139 2.71 -8.94 -7.41
CA VAL A 139 1.75 -8.52 -8.45
C VAL A 139 0.57 -7.81 -7.77
N GLY A 140 0.30 -6.56 -8.16
CA GLY A 140 -0.75 -5.73 -7.54
C GLY A 140 -0.61 -4.25 -7.90
N GLU A 141 -1.61 -3.49 -7.65
CA GLU A 141 -2.92 -3.76 -7.07
C GLU A 141 -3.86 -4.31 -8.15
N ILE A 142 -4.34 -5.55 -8.00
CA ILE A 142 -5.21 -6.23 -8.97
C ILE A 142 -6.51 -6.70 -8.29
N GLY A 143 -7.52 -7.08 -9.04
CA GLY A 143 -8.78 -7.57 -8.48
C GLY A 143 -10.00 -6.85 -9.06
N PHE A 144 -10.93 -6.41 -8.21
CA PHE A 144 -12.21 -5.85 -8.62
C PHE A 144 -12.49 -4.45 -8.09
N ASP A 145 -13.08 -3.60 -8.93
CA ASP A 145 -13.70 -2.33 -8.57
C ASP A 145 -15.23 -2.37 -8.84
N ASP A 146 -15.65 -2.57 -10.08
CA ASP A 146 -17.05 -2.70 -10.51
C ASP A 146 -17.48 -4.15 -10.79
N GLN A 147 -16.58 -5.12 -10.58
CA GLN A 147 -16.79 -6.56 -10.77
C GLN A 147 -17.21 -6.97 -12.20
N THR A 148 -16.66 -6.28 -13.20
CA THR A 148 -16.94 -6.54 -14.61
C THR A 148 -16.27 -7.83 -15.12
N ALA A 149 -16.70 -8.31 -16.28
CA ALA A 149 -16.06 -9.47 -16.95
C ALA A 149 -14.62 -9.16 -17.41
N LEU A 150 -14.31 -7.90 -17.76
CA LEU A 150 -12.96 -7.49 -18.14
C LEU A 150 -12.04 -7.43 -16.91
N GLU A 151 -12.53 -6.94 -15.78
CA GLU A 151 -11.77 -6.99 -14.53
C GLU A 151 -11.43 -8.44 -14.16
N GLU A 152 -12.38 -9.38 -14.26
CA GLU A 152 -12.09 -10.79 -14.03
C GLU A 152 -11.10 -11.37 -15.02
N LYS A 153 -11.25 -11.08 -16.34
CA LYS A 153 -10.32 -11.52 -17.38
C LYS A 153 -8.88 -11.17 -17.03
N TYR A 154 -8.64 -9.90 -16.70
CA TYR A 154 -7.29 -9.41 -16.41
C TYR A 154 -6.82 -9.72 -14.99
N TYR A 155 -7.73 -9.90 -14.05
CA TYR A 155 -7.38 -10.44 -12.73
C TYR A 155 -6.79 -11.84 -12.88
N ARG A 156 -7.50 -12.76 -13.56
CA ARG A 156 -7.04 -14.12 -13.82
C ARG A 156 -5.69 -14.16 -14.54
N ALA A 157 -5.53 -13.38 -15.60
CA ALA A 157 -4.27 -13.32 -16.33
C ALA A 157 -3.07 -12.83 -15.47
N GLN A 158 -3.31 -11.92 -14.53
CA GLN A 158 -2.27 -11.44 -13.63
C GLN A 158 -1.96 -12.43 -12.50
N LEU A 159 -2.93 -13.25 -12.08
CA LEU A 159 -2.66 -14.36 -11.17
C LEU A 159 -1.75 -15.42 -11.81
N GLU A 160 -1.93 -15.70 -13.11
CA GLU A 160 -1.02 -16.57 -13.87
C GLU A 160 0.41 -16.02 -13.89
N LEU A 161 0.58 -14.73 -14.14
CA LEU A 161 1.89 -14.07 -14.09
C LEU A 161 2.52 -14.14 -12.69
N ALA A 162 1.73 -13.98 -11.62
CA ALA A 162 2.20 -14.09 -10.25
C ALA A 162 2.72 -15.50 -9.93
N LEU A 163 1.99 -16.53 -10.39
CA LEU A 163 2.42 -17.93 -10.27
C LEU A 163 3.72 -18.22 -11.03
N GLU A 164 3.81 -17.74 -12.28
CA GLU A 164 5.00 -17.91 -13.11
C GLU A 164 6.24 -17.22 -12.49
N ALA A 165 6.04 -16.06 -11.87
CA ALA A 165 7.10 -15.29 -11.25
C ALA A 165 7.40 -15.69 -9.79
N ASP A 166 6.60 -16.58 -9.21
CA ASP A 166 6.62 -16.96 -7.77
C ASP A 166 6.54 -15.74 -6.84
N LEU A 167 5.65 -14.80 -7.20
CA LEU A 167 5.45 -13.56 -6.45
C LEU A 167 4.12 -13.56 -5.68
N PRO A 168 4.08 -12.94 -4.49
CA PRO A 168 2.83 -12.68 -3.79
C PRO A 168 1.91 -11.74 -4.59
N VAL A 169 0.61 -11.81 -4.25
CA VAL A 169 -0.42 -11.02 -4.91
C VAL A 169 -1.08 -10.08 -3.92
N GLN A 170 -1.19 -8.80 -4.27
CA GLN A 170 -1.96 -7.80 -3.53
C GLN A 170 -3.28 -7.51 -4.24
N VAL A 171 -4.39 -7.90 -3.59
CA VAL A 171 -5.72 -7.88 -4.17
C VAL A 171 -6.53 -6.70 -3.68
N HIS A 172 -6.92 -5.84 -4.61
CA HIS A 172 -7.93 -4.80 -4.40
C HIS A 172 -9.32 -5.42 -4.33
N THR A 173 -10.08 -5.11 -3.28
CA THR A 173 -11.46 -5.55 -3.13
C THR A 173 -12.45 -4.40 -3.29
N PRO A 174 -13.59 -4.62 -3.97
CA PRO A 174 -14.50 -3.55 -4.34
C PRO A 174 -15.16 -2.88 -3.14
N HIS A 175 -15.59 -1.63 -3.32
CA HIS A 175 -16.37 -0.92 -2.31
C HIS A 175 -17.84 -1.36 -2.29
N ARG A 176 -18.40 -1.68 -3.46
CA ARG A 176 -19.79 -2.18 -3.60
C ARG A 176 -19.79 -3.70 -3.52
N ASP A 177 -20.85 -4.25 -2.94
CA ASP A 177 -21.00 -5.70 -2.77
C ASP A 177 -19.73 -6.34 -2.19
N LYS A 178 -19.19 -5.68 -1.16
CA LYS A 178 -17.87 -5.94 -0.57
C LYS A 178 -17.64 -7.39 -0.24
N THR A 179 -18.57 -8.01 0.48
CA THR A 179 -18.47 -9.41 0.88
C THR A 179 -18.41 -10.33 -0.34
N GLN A 180 -19.33 -10.14 -1.31
CA GLN A 180 -19.36 -10.95 -2.52
C GLN A 180 -18.09 -10.78 -3.35
N GLY A 181 -17.62 -9.54 -3.53
CA GLY A 181 -16.41 -9.27 -4.30
C GLY A 181 -15.15 -9.84 -3.65
N THR A 182 -15.07 -9.78 -2.33
CA THR A 182 -13.96 -10.39 -1.56
C THR A 182 -13.96 -11.90 -1.70
N GLU A 183 -15.12 -12.56 -1.51
CA GLU A 183 -15.25 -14.01 -1.67
C GLU A 183 -14.90 -14.46 -3.09
N ARG A 184 -15.38 -13.71 -4.10
CA ARG A 184 -15.07 -13.98 -5.51
C ARG A 184 -13.57 -13.85 -5.79
N SER A 185 -12.91 -12.83 -5.24
CA SER A 185 -11.45 -12.65 -5.41
C SER A 185 -10.67 -13.82 -4.82
N MET A 186 -11.02 -14.26 -3.62
CA MET A 186 -10.37 -15.40 -2.96
C MET A 186 -10.61 -16.71 -3.73
N ALA A 187 -11.86 -16.96 -4.15
CA ALA A 187 -12.20 -18.16 -4.91
C ALA A 187 -11.40 -18.25 -6.22
N ILE A 188 -11.30 -17.14 -6.96
CA ILE A 188 -10.53 -17.09 -8.21
C ILE A 188 -9.03 -17.33 -7.95
N ALA A 189 -8.46 -16.76 -6.89
CA ALA A 189 -7.05 -17.00 -6.55
C ALA A 189 -6.77 -18.48 -6.26
N LEU A 190 -7.66 -19.13 -5.50
CA LEU A 190 -7.57 -20.57 -5.22
C LEU A 190 -7.77 -21.43 -6.47
N GLU A 191 -8.72 -21.08 -7.36
CA GLU A 191 -8.92 -21.74 -8.64
C GLU A 191 -7.66 -21.74 -9.53
N HIS A 192 -6.88 -20.66 -9.48
CA HIS A 192 -5.59 -20.55 -10.19
C HIS A 192 -4.44 -21.28 -9.50
N GLY A 193 -4.64 -21.84 -8.30
CA GLY A 193 -3.64 -22.62 -7.58
C GLY A 193 -2.71 -21.80 -6.68
N LEU A 194 -3.02 -20.53 -6.43
CA LEU A 194 -2.31 -19.74 -5.43
C LEU A 194 -2.62 -20.28 -4.02
N ARG A 195 -1.61 -20.36 -3.18
CA ARG A 195 -1.81 -20.66 -1.76
C ARG A 195 -2.32 -19.39 -1.04
N PRO A 196 -3.20 -19.55 -0.04
CA PRO A 196 -3.72 -18.39 0.71
C PRO A 196 -2.61 -17.48 1.28
N ASP A 197 -1.49 -18.08 1.73
CA ASP A 197 -0.35 -17.34 2.29
C ASP A 197 0.47 -16.54 1.26
N GLN A 198 0.18 -16.69 -0.03
CA GLN A 198 0.74 -15.88 -1.11
C GLN A 198 -0.16 -14.69 -1.50
N VAL A 199 -1.35 -14.57 -0.90
CA VAL A 199 -2.35 -13.59 -1.32
C VAL A 199 -2.74 -12.66 -0.17
N ILE A 200 -2.56 -11.37 -0.41
CA ILE A 200 -2.95 -10.29 0.49
C ILE A 200 -4.31 -9.75 0.00
N ILE A 201 -5.34 -9.95 0.78
CA ILE A 201 -6.67 -9.38 0.53
C ILE A 201 -6.71 -8.00 1.17
N ASP A 202 -6.78 -6.95 0.38
CA ASP A 202 -6.72 -5.58 0.88
C ASP A 202 -8.11 -4.94 1.04
N HIS A 203 -8.13 -3.82 1.77
CA HIS A 203 -9.32 -3.05 2.09
C HIS A 203 -10.40 -3.82 2.84
N ASN A 204 -10.02 -4.73 3.74
CA ASN A 204 -10.96 -5.46 4.58
C ASN A 204 -11.74 -4.53 5.53
N ASN A 205 -12.84 -5.06 6.03
CA ASN A 205 -13.64 -4.49 7.10
C ASN A 205 -14.21 -5.60 8.01
N GLU A 206 -15.12 -5.26 8.91
CA GLU A 206 -15.73 -6.20 9.86
C GLU A 206 -16.52 -7.32 9.20
N GLU A 207 -17.01 -7.10 7.96
CA GLU A 207 -17.83 -8.07 7.21
C GLU A 207 -16.96 -9.14 6.53
N THR A 208 -15.73 -8.80 6.14
CA THR A 208 -14.87 -9.67 5.31
C THR A 208 -13.78 -10.37 6.09
N VAL A 209 -13.26 -9.75 7.17
CA VAL A 209 -12.09 -10.21 7.91
C VAL A 209 -12.18 -11.68 8.35
N LYS A 210 -13.35 -12.08 8.85
CA LYS A 210 -13.49 -13.45 9.36
C LYS A 210 -13.28 -14.50 8.27
N SER A 211 -13.92 -14.30 7.12
CA SER A 211 -13.79 -15.22 5.99
C SER A 211 -12.37 -15.25 5.42
N VAL A 212 -11.72 -14.09 5.33
CA VAL A 212 -10.32 -13.97 4.87
C VAL A 212 -9.37 -14.76 5.76
N LEU A 213 -9.47 -14.59 7.09
CA LEU A 213 -8.61 -15.27 8.06
C LEU A 213 -8.91 -16.78 8.14
N ASP A 214 -10.19 -17.17 8.12
CA ASP A 214 -10.60 -18.58 8.19
C ASP A 214 -10.06 -19.39 7.00
N GLN A 215 -9.88 -18.76 5.83
CA GLN A 215 -9.32 -19.37 4.64
C GLN A 215 -7.78 -19.28 4.56
N GLY A 216 -7.15 -18.65 5.54
CA GLY A 216 -5.68 -18.54 5.67
C GLY A 216 -5.01 -17.46 4.84
N PHE A 217 -5.77 -16.53 4.28
CA PHE A 217 -5.25 -15.36 3.56
C PHE A 217 -4.66 -14.32 4.51
N TRP A 218 -3.86 -13.39 3.99
CA TRP A 218 -3.48 -12.17 4.68
C TRP A 218 -4.60 -11.14 4.58
N ALA A 219 -4.98 -10.55 5.71
CA ALA A 219 -6.02 -9.53 5.78
C ALA A 219 -5.38 -8.15 5.99
N ALA A 220 -5.38 -7.31 4.93
CA ALA A 220 -4.91 -5.94 5.02
C ALA A 220 -6.08 -4.96 5.19
N PHE A 221 -5.86 -3.95 6.03
CA PHE A 221 -6.85 -2.95 6.41
C PHE A 221 -6.34 -1.56 6.12
N THR A 222 -7.14 -0.80 5.41
CA THR A 222 -6.79 0.56 5.01
C THR A 222 -7.43 1.59 5.93
N ILE A 223 -6.62 2.39 6.57
CA ILE A 223 -7.09 3.53 7.37
C ILE A 223 -7.29 4.73 6.45
N TYR A 224 -8.52 4.88 6.00
CA TYR A 224 -8.96 5.93 5.10
C TYR A 224 -10.38 6.35 5.51
N PRO A 225 -10.52 7.25 6.51
CA PRO A 225 -11.75 7.45 7.27
C PRO A 225 -12.97 7.85 6.43
N PHE A 226 -12.76 8.56 5.30
CA PHE A 226 -13.87 9.04 4.47
C PHE A 226 -14.53 7.96 3.61
N THR A 227 -13.79 6.91 3.25
CA THR A 227 -14.28 5.91 2.30
C THR A 227 -14.10 4.47 2.74
N LYS A 228 -13.27 4.21 3.75
CA LYS A 228 -12.98 2.85 4.23
C LYS A 228 -13.21 2.75 5.74
N MET A 229 -12.17 2.88 6.55
CA MET A 229 -12.32 2.80 8.01
C MET A 229 -11.31 3.72 8.72
N GLY A 230 -11.65 4.11 9.96
CA GLY A 230 -10.75 4.82 10.84
C GLY A 230 -9.94 3.89 11.75
N ASN A 231 -8.97 4.47 12.45
CA ASN A 231 -8.04 3.71 13.28
C ASN A 231 -8.72 3.08 14.52
N GLN A 232 -9.83 3.63 15.01
CA GLN A 232 -10.57 3.03 16.13
C GLN A 232 -11.15 1.66 15.74
N ARG A 233 -11.77 1.57 14.58
CA ARG A 233 -12.32 0.31 14.06
C ARG A 233 -11.22 -0.73 13.86
N MET A 234 -10.03 -0.31 13.42
CA MET A 234 -8.87 -1.20 13.30
C MET A 234 -8.43 -1.76 14.66
N VAL A 235 -8.42 -0.93 15.71
CA VAL A 235 -8.16 -1.39 17.09
C VAL A 235 -9.19 -2.44 17.52
N ASP A 236 -10.46 -2.22 17.22
CA ASP A 236 -11.54 -3.15 17.57
C ASP A 236 -11.42 -4.48 16.79
N ILE A 237 -10.99 -4.44 15.54
CA ILE A 237 -10.65 -5.64 14.75
C ILE A 237 -9.55 -6.46 15.46
N VAL A 238 -8.44 -5.83 15.83
CA VAL A 238 -7.33 -6.54 16.51
C VAL A 238 -7.74 -7.08 17.86
N LYS A 239 -8.54 -6.36 18.64
CA LYS A 239 -9.10 -6.86 19.90
C LYS A 239 -9.96 -8.12 19.71
N LYS A 240 -10.68 -8.18 18.60
CA LYS A 240 -11.63 -9.28 18.32
C LYS A 240 -10.98 -10.50 17.68
N TYR A 241 -10.06 -10.30 16.74
CA TYR A 241 -9.51 -11.36 15.90
C TYR A 241 -8.04 -11.69 16.19
N GLY A 242 -7.37 -10.89 17.04
CA GLY A 242 -5.93 -11.00 17.27
C GLY A 242 -5.12 -10.28 16.19
N ALA A 243 -3.83 -10.55 16.15
CA ALA A 243 -2.88 -9.87 15.27
C ALA A 243 -2.34 -10.76 14.14
N GLU A 244 -2.59 -12.08 14.21
CA GLU A 244 -2.04 -13.02 13.24
C GLU A 244 -2.62 -12.79 11.85
N ARG A 245 -1.78 -12.70 10.83
CA ARG A 245 -2.15 -12.45 9.42
C ARG A 245 -2.95 -11.16 9.18
N ILE A 246 -2.97 -10.24 10.14
CA ILE A 246 -3.61 -8.93 10.02
C ILE A 246 -2.53 -7.86 9.82
N MET A 247 -2.73 -6.96 8.85
CA MET A 247 -1.86 -5.81 8.66
C MET A 247 -2.67 -4.55 8.40
N VAL A 248 -2.10 -3.40 8.76
CA VAL A 248 -2.69 -2.09 8.55
C VAL A 248 -1.86 -1.29 7.55
N ASN A 249 -2.55 -0.53 6.70
CA ASN A 249 -1.93 0.36 5.73
C ASN A 249 -2.66 1.71 5.64
N SER A 250 -2.05 2.68 5.00
CA SER A 250 -2.64 4.00 4.78
C SER A 250 -3.41 4.09 3.47
N ALA A 251 -2.99 3.39 2.44
CA ALA A 251 -3.34 3.63 1.03
C ALA A 251 -3.39 5.13 0.70
N ALA A 252 -2.55 5.93 1.35
CA ALA A 252 -2.57 7.37 1.21
C ALA A 252 -2.21 7.76 -0.23
N ASP A 253 -3.10 8.51 -0.86
CA ASP A 253 -3.08 8.90 -2.27
C ASP A 253 -3.42 10.38 -2.47
N TRP A 254 -3.97 10.73 -3.62
CA TRP A 254 -4.44 12.07 -3.98
C TRP A 254 -5.64 12.57 -3.16
N GLY A 255 -6.39 11.64 -2.57
CA GLY A 255 -7.60 11.97 -1.82
C GLY A 255 -7.28 12.49 -0.42
N ILE A 256 -8.35 12.71 0.36
CA ILE A 256 -8.23 13.14 1.76
C ILE A 256 -7.81 11.92 2.59
N SER A 257 -6.51 11.69 2.64
CA SER A 257 -5.87 10.54 3.26
C SER A 257 -4.73 10.97 4.19
N ASP A 258 -4.33 10.09 5.09
CA ASP A 258 -3.30 10.36 6.09
C ASP A 258 -2.14 9.38 5.92
N PRO A 259 -0.97 9.81 5.42
CA PRO A 259 0.21 8.95 5.32
C PRO A 259 0.73 8.46 6.68
N MET A 260 0.35 9.13 7.78
CA MET A 260 0.69 8.72 9.14
C MET A 260 -0.30 7.71 9.74
N ALA A 261 -1.19 7.13 8.95
CA ALA A 261 -2.24 6.22 9.43
C ALA A 261 -1.68 5.02 10.20
N VAL A 262 -0.60 4.40 9.72
CA VAL A 262 0.01 3.23 10.37
C VAL A 262 0.57 3.59 11.75
N PRO A 263 1.49 4.57 11.91
CA PRO A 263 2.00 4.94 13.22
C PRO A 263 0.93 5.50 14.17
N LYS A 264 -0.06 6.24 13.68
CA LYS A 264 -1.19 6.70 14.49
C LYS A 264 -2.04 5.56 15.02
N THR A 265 -2.30 4.56 14.18
CA THR A 265 -3.04 3.36 14.58
C THR A 265 -2.26 2.56 15.64
N ALA A 266 -0.95 2.43 15.49
CA ALA A 266 -0.09 1.80 16.50
C ALA A 266 -0.16 2.51 17.86
N ALA A 267 -0.08 3.84 17.86
CA ALA A 267 -0.20 4.64 19.08
C ALA A 267 -1.56 4.44 19.77
N LEU A 268 -2.65 4.42 18.98
CA LEU A 268 -3.99 4.18 19.52
C LEU A 268 -4.12 2.76 20.10
N MET A 269 -3.58 1.75 19.40
CA MET A 269 -3.55 0.37 19.91
C MET A 269 -2.84 0.29 21.26
N LYS A 270 -1.68 0.96 21.41
CA LYS A 270 -0.93 1.02 22.66
C LYS A 270 -1.72 1.69 23.78
N LEU A 271 -2.30 2.86 23.52
CA LEU A 271 -3.15 3.57 24.46
C LEU A 271 -4.35 2.76 24.93
N GLN A 272 -4.86 1.89 24.07
CA GLN A 272 -5.99 1.00 24.39
C GLN A 272 -5.56 -0.39 24.93
N GLY A 273 -4.29 -0.55 25.27
CA GLY A 273 -3.76 -1.72 25.99
C GLY A 273 -3.55 -2.97 25.15
N ILE A 274 -3.44 -2.83 23.83
CA ILE A 274 -3.02 -3.96 22.98
C ILE A 274 -1.53 -4.23 23.27
N PRO A 275 -1.12 -5.49 23.47
CA PRO A 275 0.28 -5.86 23.69
C PRO A 275 1.20 -5.37 22.56
N GLU A 276 2.39 -4.85 22.90
CA GLU A 276 3.36 -4.32 21.93
C GLU A 276 3.74 -5.34 20.85
N GLU A 277 3.84 -6.61 21.21
CA GLU A 277 4.10 -7.69 20.27
C GLU A 277 3.02 -7.79 19.18
N GLN A 278 1.74 -7.69 19.57
CA GLN A 278 0.62 -7.71 18.62
C GLN A 278 0.62 -6.45 17.74
N ILE A 279 0.92 -5.29 18.31
CA ILE A 279 1.03 -4.05 17.54
C ILE A 279 2.14 -4.18 16.50
N ARG A 280 3.30 -4.71 16.90
CA ARG A 280 4.44 -4.94 16.01
C ARG A 280 4.09 -5.91 14.88
N LEU A 281 3.34 -6.97 15.14
CA LEU A 281 2.84 -7.87 14.10
C LEU A 281 2.03 -7.10 13.06
N VAL A 282 1.02 -6.34 13.51
CA VAL A 282 0.05 -5.65 12.63
C VAL A 282 0.68 -4.51 11.83
N THR A 283 1.65 -3.79 12.41
CA THR A 283 2.18 -2.53 11.83
C THR A 283 3.57 -2.66 11.23
N PHE A 284 4.17 -3.87 11.28
CA PHE A 284 5.52 -4.10 10.77
C PHE A 284 5.71 -5.52 10.24
N GLN A 285 5.66 -6.54 11.12
CA GLN A 285 6.11 -7.90 10.82
C GLN A 285 5.26 -8.57 9.73
N ASN A 286 3.94 -8.57 9.88
CA ASN A 286 3.03 -9.28 8.96
C ASN A 286 3.14 -8.75 7.52
N ALA A 287 3.36 -7.44 7.36
CA ALA A 287 3.59 -6.85 6.05
C ALA A 287 4.87 -7.41 5.39
N ILE A 288 5.94 -7.53 6.15
CA ILE A 288 7.20 -8.10 5.65
C ILE A 288 7.03 -9.58 5.33
N ASP A 289 6.42 -10.35 6.22
CA ASP A 289 6.22 -11.80 6.06
C ASP A 289 5.34 -12.12 4.85
N SER A 290 4.30 -11.32 4.60
CA SER A 290 3.39 -11.52 3.46
C SER A 290 4.06 -11.33 2.09
N PHE A 291 5.09 -10.48 2.02
CA PHE A 291 5.86 -10.24 0.79
C PHE A 291 7.24 -10.91 0.80
N ALA A 292 7.60 -11.64 1.86
CA ALA A 292 8.87 -12.36 1.96
C ALA A 292 9.13 -13.35 0.80
N PRO A 293 8.11 -14.02 0.21
CA PRO A 293 8.31 -14.90 -0.95
C PRO A 293 9.00 -14.23 -2.14
N SER A 294 8.90 -12.89 -2.29
CA SER A 294 9.65 -12.15 -3.31
C SER A 294 11.18 -12.24 -3.18
N GLY A 295 11.69 -12.64 -1.99
CA GLY A 295 13.11 -12.69 -1.68
C GLY A 295 13.80 -11.32 -1.54
N GLN A 296 13.05 -10.22 -1.60
CA GLN A 296 13.61 -8.86 -1.58
C GLN A 296 13.45 -8.13 -0.23
N LEU A 297 12.59 -8.63 0.66
CA LEU A 297 12.41 -8.06 1.99
C LEU A 297 13.26 -8.79 3.02
N ASP A 298 14.03 -8.02 3.78
CA ASP A 298 14.88 -8.49 4.86
C ASP A 298 14.48 -7.80 6.16
N LEU A 299 13.85 -8.55 7.05
CA LEU A 299 13.34 -8.06 8.32
C LEU A 299 14.45 -7.46 9.20
N GLU A 300 15.60 -8.11 9.29
CA GLU A 300 16.70 -7.65 10.15
C GLU A 300 17.27 -6.34 9.61
N LYS A 301 17.44 -6.26 8.29
CA LYS A 301 17.91 -5.05 7.62
C LYS A 301 16.94 -3.88 7.78
N LEU A 302 15.64 -4.12 7.60
CA LEU A 302 14.60 -3.10 7.81
C LEU A 302 14.55 -2.64 9.27
N ALA A 303 14.62 -3.55 10.22
CA ALA A 303 14.62 -3.22 11.64
C ALA A 303 15.88 -2.44 12.09
N ALA A 304 17.00 -2.59 11.37
CA ALA A 304 18.27 -1.89 11.66
C ALA A 304 18.33 -0.46 11.08
N ILE A 305 17.38 -0.05 10.20
CA ILE A 305 17.38 1.28 9.59
C ILE A 305 17.29 2.36 10.67
N GLN A 306 18.12 3.39 10.52
CA GLN A 306 18.08 4.59 11.36
C GLN A 306 17.50 5.76 10.57
N PRO A 307 16.74 6.66 11.21
CA PRO A 307 16.28 7.88 10.56
C PRO A 307 17.43 8.68 9.96
N VAL A 308 17.21 9.27 8.81
CA VAL A 308 18.17 10.13 8.14
C VAL A 308 17.81 11.58 8.39
N ASP A 309 18.72 12.34 9.00
CA ASP A 309 18.59 13.78 9.10
C ASP A 309 18.92 14.44 7.76
N GLN A 310 17.87 14.85 7.05
CA GLN A 310 18.02 15.51 5.75
C GLN A 310 18.63 16.91 5.89
N SER A 311 18.37 17.62 6.98
CA SER A 311 18.93 18.95 7.17
C SER A 311 20.44 18.90 7.27
N ALA A 312 20.99 17.95 7.99
CA ALA A 312 22.42 17.71 8.10
C ALA A 312 23.09 17.33 6.76
N LYS A 313 22.39 16.61 5.91
CA LYS A 313 22.91 16.23 4.56
C LYS A 313 23.15 17.41 3.64
N TYR A 314 22.34 18.46 3.76
CA TYR A 314 22.38 19.62 2.87
C TYR A 314 23.09 20.82 3.48
N GLU A 315 23.49 20.74 4.72
CA GLU A 315 24.19 21.83 5.40
C GLU A 315 25.50 22.16 4.68
N GLY A 316 25.66 23.42 4.26
CA GLY A 316 26.85 23.92 3.57
C GLY A 316 27.05 23.38 2.14
N ASN A 317 26.17 22.55 1.61
CA ASN A 317 26.34 21.95 0.28
C ASN A 317 25.28 22.40 -0.73
N THR A 318 25.55 23.55 -1.36
CA THR A 318 24.66 24.10 -2.40
C THR A 318 24.68 23.30 -3.71
N VAL A 319 25.70 22.49 -3.94
CA VAL A 319 25.85 21.65 -5.14
C VAL A 319 24.85 20.50 -5.12
N LEU A 320 24.51 20.00 -3.95
CA LEU A 320 23.52 18.91 -3.81
C LEU A 320 22.12 19.31 -4.30
N ARG A 321 21.80 20.58 -4.32
CA ARG A 321 20.52 21.08 -4.85
C ARG A 321 20.38 20.94 -6.36
N GLY A 322 21.47 20.78 -7.09
CA GLY A 322 21.44 20.67 -8.55
C GLY A 322 22.36 19.59 -9.13
N GLY A 323 23.23 18.99 -8.31
CA GLY A 323 24.28 18.09 -8.79
C GLY A 323 24.19 16.67 -8.28
N GLN A 324 23.19 16.31 -7.48
CA GLN A 324 22.98 14.91 -7.14
C GLN A 324 22.52 14.15 -8.38
N ASN A 325 23.40 13.28 -8.85
CA ASN A 325 22.93 12.25 -9.76
C ASN A 325 22.04 11.31 -8.95
N PRO A 326 20.77 11.15 -9.30
CA PRO A 326 19.94 10.15 -8.69
C PRO A 326 20.66 8.81 -8.76
N ARG A 327 20.74 8.10 -7.66
CA ARG A 327 21.22 6.72 -7.65
C ARG A 327 20.12 5.80 -8.18
N ILE A 328 19.67 6.11 -9.39
CA ILE A 328 18.75 5.26 -10.11
C ILE A 328 19.61 4.15 -10.70
N ASP A 329 19.29 2.93 -10.34
CA ASP A 329 19.82 1.77 -11.04
C ASP A 329 19.25 1.79 -12.47
N LYS A 330 20.07 2.19 -13.41
CA LYS A 330 19.67 2.29 -14.83
C LYS A 330 19.23 0.94 -15.39
N ASP A 331 19.74 -0.16 -14.82
CA ASP A 331 19.39 -1.50 -15.25
C ASP A 331 18.01 -1.93 -14.73
N SER A 332 17.49 -1.24 -13.70
CA SER A 332 16.13 -1.48 -13.20
C SER A 332 15.04 -0.79 -14.04
N ILE A 333 15.38 0.26 -14.78
CA ILE A 333 14.44 1.03 -15.60
C ILE A 333 14.41 0.46 -17.01
N LEU A 334 13.20 0.22 -17.55
CA LEU A 334 13.03 -0.15 -18.95
C LEU A 334 13.10 1.12 -19.82
N ILE A 335 14.28 1.37 -20.37
CA ILE A 335 14.51 2.42 -21.37
C ILE A 335 14.45 1.77 -22.76
N GLU A 336 13.64 2.32 -23.67
CA GLU A 336 13.61 1.92 -25.08
C GLU A 336 14.88 2.34 -25.82
#